data_e5c86b48c41a35b45964a63154ff8ba6
#
_entry.id   e5c86b48c41a35b45964a63154ff8ba6
#
_cell.length_a   1.000
_cell.length_b   1.000
_cell.length_c   1.000
_cell.angle_alpha   90.00
_cell.angle_beta   90.00
_cell.angle_gamma   90.00
#
_symmetry.space_group_name_H-M   'P 1'
#
loop_
_entity.id
_entity.type
_entity.pdbx_description
1 polymer ?
#
loop_
_entity_poly.entity_id
_entity_poly.type
_entity_poly.pdbx_seq_one_letter_code
_entity_poly.pdbx_strand_id
1 'polypeptide(L)'
;MQLQTQTRPKVISVQVMEDRIDAATAIQFKERMRDIASTGDQRMVLDLARVQFLDSSGLGAIVAVKKLLGPDRTLDLSSLTPTVEKVFRLTRMDSI
;
A
#
# COMPACT_ATOMS: atom_id res chain seq x y z
N MET A 1 3.52 -12.66 -3.38
CA MET A 1 3.38 -11.75 -2.23
C MET A 1 2.14 -12.10 -1.42
N GLN A 2 2.26 -12.12 -0.12
CA GLN A 2 1.16 -12.45 0.79
C GLN A 2 0.49 -11.18 1.29
N LEU A 3 -0.81 -11.04 1.02
CA LEU A 3 -1.64 -9.95 1.52
C LEU A 3 -2.83 -10.54 2.26
N GLN A 4 -3.23 -9.90 3.35
CA GLN A 4 -4.43 -10.26 4.08
C GLN A 4 -5.45 -9.15 3.91
N THR A 5 -6.62 -9.49 3.40
CA THR A 5 -7.65 -8.51 3.04
C THR A 5 -8.87 -8.67 3.95
N GLN A 6 -9.40 -7.54 4.39
CA GLN A 6 -10.65 -7.50 5.15
C GLN A 6 -11.58 -6.49 4.48
N THR A 7 -12.68 -6.98 3.92
CA THR A 7 -13.63 -6.16 3.16
C THR A 7 -14.82 -5.81 4.03
N ARG A 8 -15.14 -4.52 4.11
CA ARG A 8 -16.31 -3.99 4.79
C ARG A 8 -17.07 -3.09 3.83
N PRO A 9 -18.34 -2.72 4.12
CA PRO A 9 -19.12 -1.92 3.16
C PRO A 9 -18.46 -0.61 2.76
N LYS A 10 -17.73 0.05 3.67
CA LYS A 10 -17.16 1.38 3.42
C LYS A 10 -15.65 1.39 3.31
N VAL A 11 -14.97 0.28 3.60
CA VAL A 11 -13.51 0.25 3.62
C VAL A 11 -13.00 -1.15 3.32
N ILE A 12 -11.92 -1.21 2.55
CA ILE A 12 -11.14 -2.42 2.34
C ILE A 12 -9.80 -2.23 3.03
N SER A 13 -9.50 -3.08 4.00
CA SER A 13 -8.21 -3.06 4.69
C SER A 13 -7.32 -4.16 4.10
N VAL A 14 -6.10 -3.82 3.75
CA VAL A 14 -5.12 -4.75 3.21
C VAL A 14 -3.87 -4.68 4.07
N GLN A 15 -3.49 -5.80 4.67
CA GLN A 15 -2.24 -5.90 5.41
C GLN A 15 -1.21 -6.63 4.57
N VAL A 16 -0.03 -6.03 4.44
CA VAL A 16 1.10 -6.68 3.79
C VAL A 16 1.72 -7.66 4.78
N MET A 17 1.71 -8.95 4.42
CA MET A 17 2.19 -10.02 5.27
C MET A 17 3.65 -10.37 4.98
N GLU A 18 4.39 -9.41 4.46
CA GLU A 18 5.80 -9.52 4.12
C GLU A 18 6.59 -8.49 4.90
N ASP A 19 7.88 -8.74 5.11
CA ASP A 19 8.74 -7.78 5.81
C ASP A 19 9.34 -6.73 4.89
N ARG A 20 9.14 -6.84 3.57
CA ARG A 20 9.70 -5.89 2.61
C ARG A 20 8.82 -5.73 1.38
N ILE A 21 8.88 -4.54 0.79
CA ILE A 21 8.37 -4.28 -0.55
C ILE A 21 9.53 -3.66 -1.32
N ASP A 22 10.11 -4.42 -2.24
CA ASP A 22 11.32 -4.02 -2.97
C ASP A 22 11.13 -4.31 -4.47
N ALA A 23 12.23 -4.14 -5.24
CA ALA A 23 12.18 -4.35 -6.68
C ALA A 23 11.71 -5.76 -7.05
N ALA A 24 12.02 -6.78 -6.24
CA ALA A 24 11.63 -8.15 -6.53
C ALA A 24 10.14 -8.40 -6.32
N THR A 25 9.48 -7.63 -5.45
CA THR A 25 8.08 -7.87 -5.08
C THR A 25 7.13 -6.76 -5.54
N ALA A 26 7.65 -5.63 -6.00
CA ALA A 26 6.83 -4.45 -6.33
C ALA A 26 5.78 -4.74 -7.40
N ILE A 27 6.13 -5.51 -8.43
CA ILE A 27 5.19 -5.83 -9.53
C ILE A 27 4.05 -6.68 -9.00
N GLN A 28 4.36 -7.72 -8.22
CA GLN A 28 3.34 -8.58 -7.61
C GLN A 28 2.42 -7.77 -6.68
N PHE A 29 3.01 -6.87 -5.90
CA PHE A 29 2.24 -6.01 -5.01
C PHE A 29 1.24 -5.16 -5.81
N LYS A 30 1.69 -4.52 -6.88
CA LYS A 30 0.80 -3.70 -7.72
C LYS A 30 -0.32 -4.53 -8.34
N GLU A 31 -0.02 -5.71 -8.86
CA GLU A 31 -1.02 -6.57 -9.48
C GLU A 31 -2.06 -7.03 -8.47
N ARG A 32 -1.63 -7.45 -7.28
CA ARG A 32 -2.54 -7.88 -6.23
C ARG A 32 -3.43 -6.73 -5.75
N MET A 33 -2.85 -5.54 -5.59
CA MET A 33 -3.62 -4.38 -5.17
C MET A 33 -4.62 -3.96 -6.24
N ARG A 34 -4.25 -4.06 -7.51
CA ARG A 34 -5.19 -3.79 -8.60
C ARG A 34 -6.40 -4.72 -8.54
N ASP A 35 -6.15 -6.00 -8.34
CA ASP A 35 -7.23 -6.99 -8.25
C ASP A 35 -8.15 -6.69 -7.08
N ILE A 36 -7.58 -6.37 -5.92
CA ILE A 36 -8.36 -6.04 -4.73
C ILE A 36 -9.17 -4.77 -4.97
N ALA A 37 -8.55 -3.74 -5.55
CA ALA A 37 -9.22 -2.47 -5.82
C ALA A 37 -10.40 -2.62 -6.78
N SER A 38 -10.33 -3.56 -7.71
CA SER A 38 -11.39 -3.77 -8.69
C SER A 38 -12.62 -4.45 -8.12
N THR A 39 -12.57 -4.95 -6.88
CA THR A 39 -13.72 -5.64 -6.27
C THR A 39 -14.77 -4.67 -5.71
N GLY A 40 -14.49 -3.38 -5.71
CA GLY A 40 -15.43 -2.38 -5.19
C GLY A 40 -14.89 -0.99 -5.36
N ASP A 41 -15.58 -0.02 -4.78
CA ASP A 41 -15.20 1.39 -4.83
C ASP A 41 -14.95 1.99 -3.45
N GLN A 42 -14.80 1.15 -2.42
CA GLN A 42 -14.58 1.59 -1.05
C GLN A 42 -13.21 2.26 -0.91
N ARG A 43 -13.10 3.06 0.15
CA ARG A 43 -11.81 3.55 0.64
C ARG A 43 -10.90 2.37 0.95
N MET A 44 -9.63 2.50 0.66
CA MET A 44 -8.65 1.46 0.97
C MET A 44 -7.69 1.92 2.06
N VAL A 45 -7.39 1.01 2.98
CA VAL A 45 -6.38 1.22 4.02
C VAL A 45 -5.31 0.17 3.83
N LEU A 46 -4.07 0.61 3.69
CA LEU A 46 -2.91 -0.28 3.54
C LEU A 46 -2.16 -0.31 4.87
N ASP A 47 -2.17 -1.47 5.52
CA ASP A 47 -1.50 -1.68 6.80
C ASP A 47 -0.09 -2.20 6.54
N LEU A 48 0.90 -1.43 6.97
CA LEU A 48 2.32 -1.72 6.76
C LEU A 48 3.03 -2.10 8.06
N ALA A 49 2.28 -2.58 9.06
CA ALA A 49 2.84 -2.89 10.39
C ALA A 49 4.00 -3.90 10.34
N ARG A 50 3.98 -4.80 9.36
CA ARG A 50 5.00 -5.85 9.24
C ARG A 50 6.12 -5.47 8.29
N VAL A 51 6.00 -4.38 7.55
CA VAL A 51 6.99 -3.99 6.54
C VAL A 51 8.14 -3.23 7.20
N GLN A 52 9.32 -3.83 7.17
CA GLN A 52 10.53 -3.26 7.76
C GLN A 52 11.46 -2.62 6.74
N PHE A 53 11.22 -2.88 5.45
CA PHE A 53 12.07 -2.35 4.38
C PHE A 53 11.22 -1.95 3.19
N LEU A 54 11.51 -0.77 2.64
CA LEU A 54 10.82 -0.23 1.48
C LEU A 54 11.86 0.54 0.66
N ASP A 55 12.12 0.10 -0.57
CA ASP A 55 13.01 0.82 -1.48
C ASP A 55 12.21 1.71 -2.42
N SER A 56 12.90 2.35 -3.37
CA SER A 56 12.24 3.25 -4.32
C SER A 56 11.22 2.52 -5.21
N SER A 57 11.47 1.25 -5.52
CA SER A 57 10.52 0.44 -6.30
C SER A 57 9.26 0.17 -5.50
N GLY A 58 9.40 -0.17 -4.22
CA GLY A 58 8.26 -0.39 -3.33
C GLY A 58 7.46 0.89 -3.11
N LEU A 59 8.15 2.00 -2.88
CA LEU A 59 7.49 3.30 -2.74
C LEU A 59 6.74 3.66 -4.01
N GLY A 60 7.37 3.49 -5.18
CA GLY A 60 6.73 3.74 -6.46
C GLY A 60 5.50 2.87 -6.68
N ALA A 61 5.53 1.63 -6.22
CA ALA A 61 4.38 0.73 -6.32
C ALA A 61 3.20 1.25 -5.49
N ILE A 62 3.45 1.75 -4.28
CA ILE A 62 2.39 2.32 -3.43
C ILE A 62 1.79 3.56 -4.09
N VAL A 63 2.64 4.44 -4.65
CA VAL A 63 2.17 5.62 -5.37
C VAL A 63 1.34 5.21 -6.58
N ALA A 64 1.75 4.18 -7.30
CA ALA A 64 1.01 3.68 -8.46
C ALA A 64 -0.38 3.18 -8.06
N VAL A 65 -0.50 2.50 -6.93
CA VAL A 65 -1.80 2.05 -6.41
C VAL A 65 -2.69 3.25 -6.11
N LYS A 66 -2.16 4.29 -5.49
CA LYS A 66 -2.94 5.50 -5.22
C LYS A 66 -3.46 6.13 -6.52
N LYS A 67 -2.62 6.21 -7.54
CA LYS A 67 -3.03 6.73 -8.84
C LYS A 67 -4.09 5.86 -9.50
N LEU A 68 -3.98 4.56 -9.34
CA LEU A 68 -4.94 3.61 -9.88
C LEU A 68 -6.35 3.83 -9.30
N LEU A 69 -6.43 4.18 -8.02
CA LEU A 69 -7.72 4.42 -7.37
C LEU A 69 -8.42 5.67 -7.90
N GLY A 70 -7.66 6.63 -8.44
CA GLY A 70 -8.22 7.86 -8.96
C GLY A 70 -8.58 8.89 -7.89
N PRO A 71 -9.16 10.03 -8.29
CA PRO A 71 -9.39 11.14 -7.37
C PRO A 71 -10.54 10.91 -6.38
N ASP A 72 -11.44 9.98 -6.68
CA ASP A 72 -12.64 9.76 -5.87
C ASP A 72 -12.47 8.70 -4.79
N ARG A 73 -11.32 8.02 -4.77
CA ARG A 73 -11.02 7.01 -3.77
C ARG A 73 -9.75 7.36 -3.04
N THR A 74 -9.74 7.11 -1.74
CA THR A 74 -8.56 7.35 -0.92
C THR A 74 -7.80 6.06 -0.65
N LEU A 75 -6.48 6.19 -0.58
CA LEU A 75 -5.60 5.16 -0.06
C LEU A 75 -4.94 5.74 1.20
N ASP A 76 -5.30 5.21 2.35
CA ASP A 76 -4.70 5.60 3.62
C ASP A 76 -3.65 4.56 4.01
N LEU A 77 -2.57 5.02 4.58
CA LEU A 77 -1.53 4.14 5.12
C LEU A 77 -1.67 4.09 6.62
N SER A 78 -1.49 2.89 7.19
CA SER A 78 -1.58 2.72 8.63
C SER A 78 -0.42 1.92 9.17
N SER A 79 -0.10 2.15 10.44
CA SER A 79 0.85 1.34 11.20
C SER A 79 2.25 1.31 10.59
N LEU A 80 2.72 2.47 10.08
CA LEU A 80 4.05 2.55 9.50
C LEU A 80 5.11 2.23 10.55
N THR A 81 6.05 1.33 10.21
CA THR A 81 7.22 1.14 11.05
C THR A 81 8.11 2.38 10.98
N PRO A 82 8.97 2.62 11.97
CA PRO A 82 9.84 3.80 11.95
C PRO A 82 10.70 3.91 10.69
N THR A 83 11.20 2.78 10.20
CA THR A 83 12.01 2.75 8.97
C THR A 83 11.21 3.19 7.76
N VAL A 84 9.99 2.65 7.62
CA VAL A 84 9.12 2.97 6.49
C VAL A 84 8.63 4.41 6.58
N GLU A 85 8.24 4.85 7.77
CA GLU A 85 7.84 6.24 7.97
C GLU A 85 8.93 7.22 7.56
N LYS A 86 10.19 6.90 7.88
CA LYS A 86 11.32 7.72 7.51
C LYS A 86 11.46 7.83 5.99
N VAL A 87 11.26 6.73 5.26
CA VAL A 87 11.30 6.74 3.80
C VAL A 87 10.25 7.69 3.24
N PHE A 88 9.03 7.62 3.72
CA PHE A 88 7.95 8.52 3.26
C PHE A 88 8.28 9.97 3.58
N ARG A 89 8.80 10.24 4.77
CA ARG A 89 9.14 11.60 5.17
C ARG A 89 10.29 12.19 4.35
N LEU A 90 11.36 11.40 4.12
CA LEU A 90 12.52 11.86 3.36
C LEU A 90 12.20 12.09 1.89
N THR A 91 11.25 11.38 1.34
CA THR A 91 10.82 11.53 -0.05
C THR A 91 9.63 12.46 -0.20
N ARG A 92 9.16 13.05 0.91
CA ARG A 92 8.00 13.95 0.96
C ARG A 92 6.72 13.29 0.46
N MET A 93 6.61 11.98 0.66
CA MET A 93 5.42 11.21 0.28
C MET A 93 4.44 11.03 1.45
N ASP A 94 4.75 11.59 2.61
CA ASP A 94 3.91 11.46 3.79
C ASP A 94 2.60 12.26 3.68
N SER A 95 2.48 13.12 2.67
CA SER A 95 1.25 13.88 2.41
C SER A 95 0.31 13.19 1.42
N ILE A 96 0.65 11.99 0.96
CA ILE A 96 -0.18 11.25 -0.01
C ILE A 96 -1.56 10.92 0.55
#